data_110bc278f172da96643146e4f81000ef
#
_entry.id   110bc278f172da96643146e4f81000ef
#
_cell.length_a   1.000
_cell.length_b   1.000
_cell.length_c   1.000
_cell.angle_alpha   90.00
_cell.angle_beta   90.00
_cell.angle_gamma   90.00
#
_symmetry.space_group_name_H-M   'P 1'
#
loop_
_entity.id
_entity.type
_entity.pdbx_description
1 polymer ?
#
loop_
_entity_poly.entity_id
_entity_poly.type
_entity_poly.pdbx_seq_one_letter_code
_entity_poly.pdbx_strand_id
1 'polypeptide(L)' 'MTTKAYVLIETKVGKTKQVVEAIGRLQGVVSVDTVTGPYDAIAIVQGETLNDIGDLVVKKVHSLAGISRTVTCFAV' A
#
# COMPACT_ATOMS: atom_id res chain seq x y z
N MET A 1 -14.22 -8.06 13.59
CA MET A 1 -14.54 -7.11 12.48
C MET A 1 -13.25 -6.64 11.85
N THR A 2 -13.17 -6.63 10.52
CA THR A 2 -11.96 -6.16 9.85
C THR A 2 -12.13 -4.70 9.44
N THR A 3 -11.01 -3.99 9.49
CA THR A 3 -10.90 -2.63 8.97
C THR A 3 -10.18 -2.70 7.63
N LYS A 4 -10.65 -1.92 6.67
CA LYS A 4 -10.13 -1.90 5.31
C LYS A 4 -9.62 -0.51 4.96
N ALA A 5 -8.54 -0.46 4.22
CA ALA A 5 -8.00 0.81 3.75
C ALA A 5 -7.47 0.68 2.32
N TYR A 6 -7.42 1.79 1.64
CA TYR A 6 -6.81 1.92 0.32
C TYR A 6 -5.52 2.71 0.48
N VAL A 7 -4.42 2.14 0.05
CA VAL A 7 -3.12 2.81 0.10
C VAL A 7 -2.77 3.25 -1.31
N LEU A 8 -2.75 4.55 -1.52
CA LEU A 8 -2.41 5.15 -2.80
C LEU A 8 -0.90 5.36 -2.81
N ILE A 9 -0.22 4.83 -3.83
CA ILE A 9 1.24 4.73 -3.82
C ILE A 9 1.83 5.45 -5.03
N GLU A 10 2.75 6.36 -4.74
CA GLU A 10 3.57 6.99 -5.76
C GLU A 10 4.95 6.37 -5.71
N THR A 11 5.42 5.86 -6.84
CA THR A 11 6.71 5.19 -6.93
C THR A 11 7.75 6.06 -7.61
N LYS A 12 9.01 5.77 -7.34
CA LYS A 12 10.12 6.39 -8.07
C LYS A 12 10.16 5.85 -9.50
N VAL A 13 10.72 6.64 -10.40
CA VAL A 13 10.81 6.30 -11.82
C VAL A 13 11.44 4.91 -12.01
N GLY A 14 10.75 4.05 -12.76
CA GLY A 14 11.24 2.70 -13.08
C GLY A 14 11.08 1.69 -11.96
N LYS A 15 10.45 2.03 -10.84
CA LYS A 15 10.35 1.14 -9.68
C LYS A 15 8.95 0.58 -9.44
N THR A 16 7.96 0.95 -10.25
CA THR A 16 6.57 0.58 -10.02
C THR A 16 6.37 -0.94 -9.94
N LYS A 17 6.90 -1.67 -10.90
CA LYS A 17 6.73 -3.13 -10.96
C LYS A 17 7.33 -3.79 -9.71
N GLN A 18 8.53 -3.39 -9.34
CA GLN A 18 9.24 -3.92 -8.17
C GLN A 18 8.46 -3.65 -6.89
N VAL A 19 7.93 -2.43 -6.75
CA VAL A 19 7.15 -2.05 -5.58
C VAL A 19 5.85 -2.84 -5.50
N VAL A 20 5.13 -2.96 -6.61
CA VAL A 20 3.86 -3.72 -6.66
C VAL A 20 4.09 -5.18 -6.28
N GLU A 21 5.14 -5.81 -6.79
CA GLU A 21 5.46 -7.19 -6.44
C GLU A 21 5.77 -7.34 -4.95
N ALA A 22 6.56 -6.42 -4.40
CA ALA A 22 6.91 -6.46 -2.99
C ALA A 22 5.70 -6.27 -2.07
N ILE A 23 4.83 -5.31 -2.40
CA ILE A 23 3.63 -5.04 -1.63
C ILE A 23 2.67 -6.24 -1.67
N GLY A 24 2.53 -6.87 -2.83
CA GLY A 24 1.65 -8.02 -2.98
C GLY A 24 2.01 -9.21 -2.10
N ARG A 25 3.25 -9.27 -1.61
CA ARG A 25 3.71 -10.35 -0.73
C ARG A 25 3.50 -10.06 0.75
N LEU A 26 3.12 -8.84 1.11
CA LEU A 26 2.97 -8.47 2.51
C LEU A 26 1.67 -9.05 3.09
N GLN A 27 1.78 -9.57 4.30
CA GLN A 27 0.61 -10.02 5.03
C GLN A 27 -0.26 -8.82 5.37
N GLY A 28 -1.57 -8.95 5.14
CA GLY A 28 -2.51 -7.85 5.34
C GLY A 28 -2.89 -7.14 4.05
N VAL A 29 -2.13 -7.36 2.96
CA VAL A 29 -2.47 -6.83 1.65
C VAL A 29 -3.41 -7.79 0.95
N VAL A 30 -4.60 -7.32 0.62
CA VAL A 30 -5.61 -8.11 -0.09
C VAL A 30 -5.31 -8.14 -1.58
N SER A 31 -4.99 -6.98 -2.13
CA SER A 31 -4.65 -6.86 -3.56
C SER A 31 -3.86 -5.59 -3.78
N VAL A 32 -3.15 -5.54 -4.89
CA VAL A 32 -2.46 -4.34 -5.33
C VAL A 32 -2.54 -4.28 -6.85
N ASP A 33 -2.89 -3.12 -7.37
CA ASP A 33 -2.99 -2.88 -8.81
C ASP A 33 -2.10 -1.73 -9.22
N THR A 34 -1.45 -1.88 -10.38
CA THR A 34 -0.82 -0.75 -11.05
C THR A 34 -1.92 0.05 -11.73
N VAL A 35 -1.91 1.35 -11.56
CA VAL A 35 -2.95 2.23 -12.07
C VAL A 35 -2.34 3.38 -12.86
N THR A 36 -3.19 4.06 -13.61
CA THR A 36 -2.84 5.31 -14.27
C THR A 36 -3.45 6.48 -13.49
N GLY A 37 -2.86 7.66 -13.61
CA GLY A 37 -3.34 8.85 -12.93
C GLY A 37 -2.29 9.44 -12.01
N PRO A 38 -2.70 10.14 -10.95
CA PRO A 38 -1.74 10.82 -10.06
C PRO A 38 -0.94 9.87 -9.18
N TYR A 39 -1.35 8.60 -9.09
CA TYR A 39 -0.62 7.56 -8.36
C TYR A 39 -0.25 6.44 -9.29
N ASP A 40 0.74 5.64 -8.89
CA ASP A 40 1.26 4.56 -9.72
C ASP A 40 0.63 3.20 -9.36
N ALA A 41 0.22 3.04 -8.12
CA ALA A 41 -0.39 1.81 -7.65
C ALA A 41 -1.38 2.10 -6.53
N ILE A 42 -2.37 1.20 -6.39
CA ILE A 42 -3.32 1.23 -5.27
C ILE A 42 -3.35 -0.15 -4.66
N ALA A 43 -3.13 -0.22 -3.35
CA ALA A 43 -3.24 -1.46 -2.59
C ALA A 43 -4.47 -1.42 -1.70
N ILE A 44 -5.13 -2.56 -1.58
CA ILE A 44 -6.22 -2.75 -0.61
C ILE A 44 -5.62 -3.55 0.53
N VAL A 45 -5.71 -3.01 1.74
CA VAL A 45 -5.17 -3.66 2.94
C VAL A 45 -6.26 -3.86 3.97
N GLN A 46 -6.09 -4.87 4.81
CA GLN A 46 -7.03 -5.19 5.88
C GLN A 46 -6.26 -5.44 7.16
N GLY A 47 -6.90 -5.09 8.29
CA GLY A 47 -6.40 -5.37 9.62
C GLY A 47 -7.57 -5.38 10.59
N GLU A 48 -7.32 -5.85 11.81
CA GLU A 48 -8.37 -5.88 12.83
C GLU A 48 -8.68 -4.48 13.34
N THR A 49 -7.68 -3.61 13.40
CA THR A 49 -7.81 -2.25 13.91
C THR A 49 -7.13 -1.26 12.99
N LEU A 50 -7.43 0.02 13.21
CA LEU A 50 -6.74 1.11 12.51
C LEU A 50 -5.23 1.08 12.80
N ASN A 51 -4.85 0.72 14.02
CA ASN A 51 -3.44 0.63 14.39
C ASN A 51 -2.71 -0.47 13.62
N ASP A 52 -3.36 -1.60 13.38
CA ASP A 52 -2.76 -2.68 12.60
C ASP A 52 -2.45 -2.22 11.18
N ILE A 53 -3.36 -1.48 10.57
CA ILE A 53 -3.15 -0.94 9.23
C ILE A 53 -2.04 0.12 9.25
N GLY A 54 -2.06 1.00 10.25
CA GLY A 54 -1.01 2.01 10.40
C GLY A 54 0.37 1.38 10.54
N ASP A 55 0.49 0.33 11.34
CA ASP A 55 1.75 -0.40 11.49
C ASP A 55 2.18 -1.05 10.19
N LEU A 56 1.26 -1.67 9.46
CA LEU A 56 1.56 -2.27 8.16
C LEU A 56 2.14 -1.22 7.21
N VAL A 57 1.49 -0.07 7.11
CA VAL A 57 1.92 0.99 6.20
C VAL A 57 3.27 1.55 6.62
N VAL A 58 3.41 1.92 7.90
CA VAL A 58 4.63 2.59 8.38
C VAL A 58 5.83 1.64 8.40
N LYS A 59 5.64 0.42 8.89
CA LYS A 59 6.77 -0.51 9.10
C LYS A 59 7.09 -1.34 7.87
N LYS A 60 6.11 -1.64 7.04
CA LYS A 60 6.30 -2.56 5.91
C LYS A 60 6.29 -1.85 4.57
N VAL A 61 5.30 -1.01 4.34
CA VAL A 61 5.17 -0.33 3.04
C VAL A 61 6.21 0.77 2.89
N HIS A 62 6.33 1.65 3.89
CA HIS A 62 7.27 2.76 3.83
C HIS A 62 8.73 2.32 3.81
N SER A 63 9.03 1.11 4.29
CA SER A 63 10.40 0.60 4.27
C SER A 63 10.84 0.03 2.93
N LEU A 64 9.90 -0.12 1.99
CA LEU A 64 10.24 -0.66 0.67
C LEU A 64 10.99 0.37 -0.17
N ALA A 65 12.06 -0.09 -0.82
CA ALA A 65 12.78 0.75 -1.77
C ALA A 65 11.89 1.06 -2.98
N GLY A 66 12.00 2.26 -3.51
CA GLY A 66 11.26 2.65 -4.69
C GLY A 66 9.96 3.38 -4.43
N ILE A 67 9.54 3.51 -3.19
CA ILE A 67 8.36 4.29 -2.84
C ILE A 67 8.76 5.76 -2.66
N SER A 68 8.02 6.64 -3.34
CA SER A 68 8.19 8.08 -3.22
C SER A 68 7.25 8.65 -2.16
N ARG A 69 5.97 8.25 -2.21
CA ARG A 69 4.95 8.77 -1.30
C ARG A 69 3.76 7.82 -1.23
N THR A 70 3.10 7.79 -0.08
CA THR A 70 1.85 7.05 0.08
C THR A 70 0.79 7.92 0.74
N VAL A 71 -0.46 7.63 0.41
CA VAL A 71 -1.64 8.21 1.07
C VAL A 71 -2.54 7.05 1.47
N THR A 72 -2.90 6.97 2.73
CA THR A 72 -3.76 5.91 3.23
C THR A 72 -5.16 6.46 3.47
N CYS A 73 -6.16 5.82 2.86
CA CYS A 73 -7.56 6.20 2.99
C CYS A 73 -8.30 5.04 3.64
N PHE A 74 -8.80 5.26 4.85
CA PHE A 74 -9.58 4.22 5.54
C PHE A 74 -11.01 4.19 4.98
N ALA A 75 -11.50 2.98 4.72
CA ALA A 75 -12.88 2.79 4.32
C ALA A 75 -13.79 3.01 5.52
N VAL A 76 -14.85 3.77 5.32
CA VAL A 76 -15.83 4.04 6.37
C VAL A 76 -17.19 3.44 6.05
#